data_a70310ed4afdd1fce2d60c1182a10322
#
_entry.id   a70310ed4afdd1fce2d60c1182a10322
#
_cell.length_a   1.000
_cell.length_b   1.000
_cell.length_c   1.000
_cell.angle_alpha   90.00
_cell.angle_beta   90.00
_cell.angle_gamma   90.00
#
_symmetry.space_group_name_H-M   'P 1'
#
loop_
_entity.id
_entity.type
_entity.pdbx_description
1 polymer ?
#
loop_
_entity_poly.entity_id
_entity_poly.type
_entity_poly.pdbx_seq_one_letter_code
_entity_poly.pdbx_strand_id
1 'polypeptide(L)'
;GETYTFWGKGVSQGHSDAIRRIEGVADARQYTIPIQKALDEVRSGKNPELTTRQKHLRECFVVVKEGADLTKIEQSIVTMPDYFSDYDTTVQFISQEELNQHHAGIPHGGFVLRSGITGWEGEHKHLIEYQLTLDSNPEFTASVMVAYARATYRLSKEGKEGCFTVLDIPPAYLSILSNEELRKTLL
;
A
#
# COMPACT_ATOMS: atom_id res chain seq x y z
N GLY A 1 20.90 -9.70 1.64
CA GLY A 1 19.48 -9.85 2.03
C GLY A 1 18.55 -9.15 1.07
N GLU A 2 17.31 -9.61 1.01
CA GLU A 2 16.29 -9.14 0.08
C GLU A 2 15.24 -8.29 0.79
N THR A 3 14.63 -7.35 0.07
CA THR A 3 13.52 -6.53 0.57
C THR A 3 12.26 -6.82 -0.23
N TYR A 4 11.18 -7.13 0.48
CA TYR A 4 9.88 -7.43 -0.09
C TYR A 4 8.87 -6.42 0.39
N THR A 5 8.06 -5.91 -0.54
CA THR A 5 6.92 -5.05 -0.22
C THR A 5 5.64 -5.75 -0.65
N PHE A 6 4.70 -5.85 0.27
CA PHE A 6 3.35 -6.37 0.06
C PHE A 6 2.35 -5.27 0.41
N TRP A 7 1.48 -4.94 -0.53
CA TRP A 7 0.42 -3.95 -0.35
C TRP A 7 -0.88 -4.60 0.08
N GLY A 8 -1.58 -3.99 1.01
CA GLY A 8 -2.92 -4.41 1.44
C GLY A 8 -2.98 -5.08 2.82
N LYS A 9 -4.16 -5.53 3.23
CA LYS A 9 -5.43 -5.30 2.51
C LYS A 9 -5.75 -3.80 2.45
N GLY A 10 -6.07 -3.28 1.25
CA GLY A 10 -6.36 -1.86 1.15
C GLY A 10 -7.01 -1.47 -0.17
N VAL A 11 -7.80 -0.39 -0.12
CA VAL A 11 -8.44 0.22 -1.28
C VAL A 11 -7.42 1.03 -2.07
N SER A 12 -7.34 0.79 -3.38
CA SER A 12 -6.62 1.65 -4.30
C SER A 12 -7.58 2.62 -4.99
N GLN A 13 -7.44 3.90 -4.69
CA GLN A 13 -8.27 4.96 -5.29
C GLN A 13 -8.04 5.06 -6.80
N GLY A 14 -6.79 5.01 -7.26
CA GLY A 14 -6.47 5.07 -8.69
C GLY A 14 -7.03 3.90 -9.49
N HIS A 15 -6.94 2.67 -8.95
CA HIS A 15 -7.53 1.49 -9.61
C HIS A 15 -9.05 1.54 -9.60
N SER A 16 -9.66 1.98 -8.50
CA SER A 16 -11.12 2.17 -8.40
C SER A 16 -11.61 3.22 -9.41
N ASP A 17 -10.85 4.30 -9.60
CA ASP A 17 -11.16 5.33 -10.59
C ASP A 17 -11.03 4.83 -12.03
N ALA A 18 -10.01 4.02 -12.32
CA ALA A 18 -9.86 3.40 -13.63
C ALA A 18 -11.07 2.51 -14.00
N ILE A 19 -11.60 1.73 -13.04
CA ILE A 19 -12.81 0.94 -13.25
C ILE A 19 -14.03 1.83 -13.50
N ARG A 20 -14.21 2.91 -12.72
CA ARG A 20 -15.33 3.85 -12.88
C ARG A 20 -15.39 4.52 -14.25
N ARG A 21 -14.26 4.58 -14.97
CA ARG A 21 -14.21 5.14 -16.34
C ARG A 21 -14.66 4.18 -17.43
N ILE A 22 -14.87 2.91 -17.11
CA ILE A 22 -15.39 1.92 -18.07
C ILE A 22 -16.85 2.23 -18.35
N GLU A 23 -17.23 2.20 -19.62
CA GLU A 23 -18.61 2.40 -20.07
C GLU A 23 -19.54 1.38 -19.39
N GLY A 24 -20.66 1.83 -18.86
CA GLY A 24 -21.63 0.99 -18.15
C GLY A 24 -21.35 0.82 -16.65
N VAL A 25 -20.22 1.26 -16.12
CA VAL A 25 -19.95 1.29 -14.69
C VAL A 25 -20.55 2.54 -14.05
N ALA A 26 -21.19 2.39 -12.90
CA ALA A 26 -21.73 3.47 -12.08
C ALA A 26 -20.81 3.84 -10.92
N ASP A 27 -20.30 2.83 -10.19
CA ASP A 27 -19.30 3.02 -9.13
C ASP A 27 -18.45 1.73 -8.96
N ALA A 28 -17.31 1.85 -8.28
CA ALA A 28 -16.44 0.72 -8.01
C ALA A 28 -15.52 0.94 -6.83
N ARG A 29 -15.12 -0.17 -6.19
CA ARG A 29 -14.02 -0.26 -5.23
C ARG A 29 -13.11 -1.40 -5.60
N GLN A 30 -11.81 -1.17 -5.52
CA GLN A 30 -10.80 -2.18 -5.77
C GLN A 30 -9.93 -2.35 -4.52
N TYR A 31 -9.75 -3.61 -4.12
CA TYR A 31 -8.86 -3.99 -3.02
C TYR A 31 -7.62 -4.72 -3.55
N THR A 32 -6.46 -4.32 -3.05
CA THR A 32 -5.23 -5.08 -3.17
C THR A 32 -5.07 -5.96 -1.94
N ILE A 33 -4.81 -7.24 -2.14
CA ILE A 33 -4.72 -8.22 -1.06
C ILE A 33 -3.39 -8.97 -1.20
N PRO A 34 -2.54 -8.97 -0.17
CA PRO A 34 -1.32 -9.75 -0.18
C PRO A 34 -1.63 -11.25 -0.12
N ILE A 35 -0.90 -12.05 -0.87
CA ILE A 35 -1.04 -13.50 -0.87
C ILE A 35 -0.30 -14.05 0.35
N GLN A 36 -1.05 -14.63 1.29
CA GLN A 36 -0.54 -15.12 2.57
C GLN A 36 0.61 -16.13 2.38
N LYS A 37 0.50 -17.04 1.43
CA LYS A 37 1.55 -18.01 1.12
C LYS A 37 2.88 -17.36 0.78
N ALA A 38 2.88 -16.28 0.00
CA ALA A 38 4.08 -15.54 -0.36
C ALA A 38 4.68 -14.82 0.86
N LEU A 39 3.84 -14.21 1.70
CA LEU A 39 4.27 -13.63 2.98
C LEU A 39 4.96 -14.66 3.87
N ASP A 40 4.38 -15.84 4.02
CA ASP A 40 4.89 -16.91 4.87
C ASP A 40 6.22 -17.46 4.33
N GLU A 41 6.38 -17.56 3.01
CA GLU A 41 7.63 -17.94 2.38
C GLU A 41 8.76 -16.94 2.67
N VAL A 42 8.46 -15.64 2.56
CA VAL A 42 9.42 -14.57 2.89
C VAL A 42 9.76 -14.60 4.38
N ARG A 43 8.77 -14.74 5.26
CA ARG A 43 8.95 -14.82 6.71
C ARG A 43 9.81 -16.03 7.14
N SER A 44 9.75 -17.11 6.37
CA SER A 44 10.59 -18.30 6.61
C SER A 44 12.07 -18.09 6.25
N GLY A 45 12.44 -16.93 5.68
CA GLY A 45 13.80 -16.61 5.27
C GLY A 45 14.26 -17.29 3.98
N LYS A 46 13.34 -17.80 3.16
CA LYS A 46 13.68 -18.49 1.90
C LYS A 46 14.12 -17.54 0.78
N ASN A 47 13.82 -16.24 0.89
CA ASN A 47 14.10 -15.23 -0.14
C ASN A 47 13.62 -15.63 -1.55
N PRO A 48 12.31 -15.95 -1.72
CA PRO A 48 11.80 -16.39 -3.01
C PRO A 48 11.83 -15.27 -4.05
N GLU A 49 12.05 -15.60 -5.32
CA GLU A 49 11.73 -14.70 -6.43
C GLU A 49 10.22 -14.72 -6.66
N LEU A 50 9.56 -13.56 -6.52
CA LEU A 50 8.12 -13.43 -6.59
C LEU A 50 7.71 -12.45 -7.68
N THR A 51 6.87 -12.92 -8.59
CA THR A 51 6.19 -12.05 -9.55
C THR A 51 5.11 -11.23 -8.88
N THR A 52 4.63 -10.19 -9.55
CA THR A 52 3.49 -9.36 -9.11
C THR A 52 2.27 -10.22 -8.78
N ARG A 53 1.92 -11.17 -9.66
CA ARG A 53 0.81 -12.12 -9.51
C ARG A 53 0.96 -13.03 -8.29
N GLN A 54 2.17 -13.42 -7.97
CA GLN A 54 2.44 -14.26 -6.78
C GLN A 54 2.39 -13.49 -5.48
N LYS A 55 2.53 -12.16 -5.52
CA LYS A 55 2.47 -11.32 -4.31
C LYS A 55 1.08 -10.82 -3.95
N HIS A 56 0.24 -10.53 -4.94
CA HIS A 56 -1.02 -9.82 -4.72
C HIS A 56 -2.17 -10.36 -5.56
N LEU A 57 -3.36 -10.33 -4.96
CA LEU A 57 -4.65 -10.47 -5.64
C LEU A 57 -5.30 -9.10 -5.82
N ARG A 58 -6.24 -9.02 -6.75
CA ARG A 58 -7.14 -7.88 -6.95
C ARG A 58 -8.59 -8.33 -6.77
N GLU A 59 -9.31 -7.67 -5.87
CA GLU A 59 -10.76 -7.84 -5.73
C GLU A 59 -11.45 -6.54 -6.14
N CYS A 60 -12.39 -6.63 -7.09
CA CYS A 60 -13.13 -5.50 -7.61
C CYS A 60 -14.61 -5.68 -7.31
N PHE A 61 -15.21 -4.73 -6.62
CA PHE A 61 -16.64 -4.61 -6.37
C PHE A 61 -17.19 -3.51 -7.26
N VAL A 62 -18.10 -3.86 -8.16
CA VAL A 62 -18.52 -3.01 -9.27
C VAL A 62 -20.03 -2.84 -9.29
N VAL A 63 -20.49 -1.60 -9.29
CA VAL A 63 -21.88 -1.22 -9.52
C VAL A 63 -22.04 -0.84 -10.98
N VAL A 64 -23.01 -1.42 -11.64
CA VAL A 64 -23.26 -1.19 -13.07
C VAL A 64 -24.55 -0.40 -13.29
N LYS A 65 -24.61 0.28 -14.41
CA LYS A 65 -25.81 0.96 -14.90
C LYS A 65 -26.78 -0.08 -15.47
N GLU A 66 -28.07 0.27 -15.48
CA GLU A 66 -29.11 -0.59 -16.08
C GLU A 66 -28.79 -0.88 -17.57
N GLY A 67 -28.93 -2.17 -17.94
CA GLY A 67 -28.66 -2.65 -19.29
C GLY A 67 -27.18 -2.79 -19.67
N ALA A 68 -26.25 -2.62 -18.71
CA ALA A 68 -24.83 -2.78 -18.99
C ALA A 68 -24.45 -4.24 -19.28
N ASP A 69 -23.50 -4.45 -20.16
CA ASP A 69 -22.94 -5.76 -20.50
C ASP A 69 -21.88 -6.16 -19.47
N LEU A 70 -22.27 -7.03 -18.53
CA LEU A 70 -21.41 -7.48 -17.43
C LEU A 70 -20.15 -8.20 -17.93
N THR A 71 -20.28 -9.03 -18.96
CA THR A 71 -19.16 -9.79 -19.53
C THR A 71 -18.13 -8.85 -20.14
N LYS A 72 -18.59 -7.85 -20.89
CA LYS A 72 -17.71 -6.84 -21.49
C LYS A 72 -16.99 -6.02 -20.43
N ILE A 73 -17.69 -5.63 -19.33
CA ILE A 73 -17.10 -4.86 -18.23
C ILE A 73 -16.05 -5.70 -17.51
N GLU A 74 -16.37 -6.94 -17.13
CA GLU A 74 -15.43 -7.84 -16.49
C GLU A 74 -14.16 -8.05 -17.35
N GLN A 75 -14.35 -8.36 -18.63
CA GLN A 75 -13.24 -8.52 -19.55
C GLN A 75 -12.39 -7.25 -19.66
N SER A 76 -13.01 -6.07 -19.70
CA SER A 76 -12.31 -4.79 -19.76
C SER A 76 -11.48 -4.52 -18.48
N ILE A 77 -11.95 -4.97 -17.33
CA ILE A 77 -11.22 -4.86 -16.07
C ILE A 77 -10.02 -5.81 -16.07
N VAL A 78 -10.26 -7.12 -16.22
CA VAL A 78 -9.21 -8.13 -16.01
C VAL A 78 -8.07 -8.05 -17.03
N THR A 79 -8.34 -7.47 -18.20
CA THR A 79 -7.31 -7.28 -19.24
C THR A 79 -6.70 -5.89 -19.28
N MET A 80 -7.11 -4.98 -18.39
CA MET A 80 -6.62 -3.59 -18.38
C MET A 80 -5.11 -3.54 -18.12
N PRO A 81 -4.32 -3.04 -19.09
CA PRO A 81 -2.88 -2.92 -18.94
C PRO A 81 -2.49 -2.02 -17.78
N ASP A 82 -1.36 -2.29 -17.13
CA ASP A 82 -0.77 -1.52 -16.03
C ASP A 82 -1.59 -1.53 -14.72
N TYR A 83 -2.84 -1.99 -14.75
CA TYR A 83 -3.74 -2.01 -13.58
C TYR A 83 -4.07 -3.42 -13.11
N PHE A 84 -4.52 -4.30 -14.02
CA PHE A 84 -5.10 -5.60 -13.66
C PHE A 84 -4.52 -6.79 -14.41
N SER A 85 -4.02 -6.61 -15.63
CA SER A 85 -3.57 -7.72 -16.51
C SER A 85 -2.48 -8.60 -15.90
N ASP A 86 -1.65 -8.04 -14.99
CA ASP A 86 -0.56 -8.75 -14.33
C ASP A 86 -0.96 -9.40 -13.00
N TYR A 87 -2.25 -9.39 -12.66
CA TYR A 87 -2.77 -9.91 -11.40
C TYR A 87 -3.85 -10.97 -11.62
N ASP A 88 -4.03 -11.81 -10.61
CA ASP A 88 -5.27 -12.58 -10.47
C ASP A 88 -6.34 -11.63 -9.93
N THR A 89 -7.32 -11.34 -10.78
CA THR A 89 -8.36 -10.34 -10.52
C THR A 89 -9.72 -11.00 -10.49
N THR A 90 -10.48 -10.75 -9.42
CA THR A 90 -11.89 -11.13 -9.31
C THR A 90 -12.78 -9.89 -9.44
N VAL A 91 -13.89 -10.02 -10.14
CA VAL A 91 -14.90 -8.97 -10.30
C VAL A 91 -16.22 -9.46 -9.74
N GLN A 92 -16.79 -8.70 -8.82
CA GLN A 92 -18.08 -8.96 -8.21
C GLN A 92 -19.01 -7.79 -8.53
N PHE A 93 -20.13 -8.08 -9.17
CA PHE A 93 -21.16 -7.08 -9.42
C PHE A 93 -22.10 -7.02 -8.23
N ILE A 94 -22.24 -5.83 -7.66
CA ILE A 94 -23.01 -5.59 -6.43
C ILE A 94 -23.92 -4.37 -6.59
N SER A 95 -24.86 -4.19 -5.68
CA SER A 95 -25.71 -3.01 -5.63
C SER A 95 -24.96 -1.79 -5.08
N GLN A 96 -25.46 -0.59 -5.38
CA GLN A 96 -24.95 0.67 -4.79
C GLN A 96 -25.11 0.68 -3.27
N GLU A 97 -26.20 0.08 -2.77
CA GLU A 97 -26.47 -0.01 -1.34
C GLU A 97 -25.40 -0.87 -0.66
N GLU A 98 -25.09 -2.04 -1.19
CA GLU A 98 -24.04 -2.93 -0.70
C GLU A 98 -22.67 -2.27 -0.74
N LEU A 99 -22.33 -1.58 -1.83
CA LEU A 99 -21.09 -0.83 -1.92
C LEU A 99 -20.98 0.22 -0.80
N ASN A 100 -22.05 0.96 -0.55
CA ASN A 100 -22.08 2.01 0.48
C ASN A 100 -22.03 1.44 1.90
N GLN A 101 -22.67 0.29 2.15
CA GLN A 101 -22.70 -0.33 3.47
C GLN A 101 -21.37 -1.02 3.83
N HIS A 102 -20.75 -1.70 2.88
CA HIS A 102 -19.62 -2.58 3.16
C HIS A 102 -18.28 -2.10 2.60
N HIS A 103 -18.28 -1.14 1.68
CA HIS A 103 -17.07 -0.69 0.96
C HIS A 103 -16.88 0.83 0.96
N ALA A 104 -17.57 1.58 1.84
CA ALA A 104 -17.44 3.04 1.93
C ALA A 104 -16.08 3.49 2.47
N GLY A 105 -15.46 2.69 3.34
CA GLY A 105 -14.16 2.99 3.93
C GLY A 105 -13.01 2.99 2.91
N ILE A 106 -11.91 3.62 3.30
CA ILE A 106 -10.68 3.68 2.51
C ILE A 106 -9.52 3.10 3.34
N PRO A 107 -9.62 1.83 3.79
CA PRO A 107 -8.54 1.19 4.51
C PRO A 107 -7.33 1.00 3.60
N HIS A 108 -6.15 1.08 4.19
CA HIS A 108 -4.90 0.80 3.49
C HIS A 108 -3.91 0.15 4.42
N GLY A 109 -2.87 -0.44 3.84
CA GLY A 109 -1.81 -1.05 4.63
C GLY A 109 -0.85 -1.87 3.80
N GLY A 110 -0.03 -2.63 4.50
CA GLY A 110 0.94 -3.51 3.87
C GLY A 110 2.05 -3.92 4.79
N PHE A 111 3.00 -4.61 4.20
CA PHE A 111 4.18 -5.13 4.88
C PHE A 111 5.44 -4.79 4.11
N VAL A 112 6.50 -4.44 4.83
CA VAL A 112 7.86 -4.41 4.29
C VAL A 112 8.69 -5.38 5.11
N LEU A 113 9.24 -6.38 4.44
CA LEU A 113 10.07 -7.39 5.04
C LEU A 113 11.50 -7.27 4.50
N ARG A 114 12.48 -7.21 5.39
CA ARG A 114 13.89 -7.18 5.02
C ARG A 114 14.59 -8.37 5.66
N SER A 115 15.05 -9.31 4.84
CA SER A 115 15.88 -10.40 5.30
C SER A 115 17.35 -9.99 5.37
N GLY A 116 18.10 -10.61 6.24
CA GLY A 116 19.54 -10.43 6.37
C GLY A 116 20.23 -11.67 6.88
N ILE A 117 21.55 -11.70 6.69
CA ILE A 117 22.43 -12.71 7.23
C ILE A 117 23.67 -12.04 7.83
N THR A 118 24.17 -12.57 8.92
CA THR A 118 25.42 -12.17 9.58
C THR A 118 26.25 -13.39 9.94
N GLY A 119 27.48 -13.17 10.39
CA GLY A 119 28.49 -14.20 10.62
C GLY A 119 29.41 -14.36 9.42
N TRP A 120 30.60 -14.95 9.65
CA TRP A 120 31.64 -15.08 8.62
C TRP A 120 31.21 -16.00 7.46
N GLU A 121 30.39 -17.02 7.75
CA GLU A 121 29.86 -17.97 6.78
C GLU A 121 28.34 -17.74 6.53
N GLY A 122 27.78 -16.68 7.06
CA GLY A 122 26.35 -16.37 6.91
C GLY A 122 25.43 -17.28 7.73
N GLU A 123 25.93 -17.77 8.86
CA GLU A 123 25.27 -18.76 9.71
C GLU A 123 24.09 -18.19 10.50
N HIS A 124 24.04 -16.85 10.68
CA HIS A 124 22.96 -16.19 11.43
C HIS A 124 21.99 -15.48 10.48
N LYS A 125 20.75 -15.91 10.51
CA LYS A 125 19.65 -15.29 9.74
C LYS A 125 18.83 -14.37 10.61
N HIS A 126 18.36 -13.25 10.04
CA HIS A 126 17.44 -12.33 10.69
C HIS A 126 16.46 -11.75 9.69
N LEU A 127 15.31 -11.30 10.21
CA LEU A 127 14.25 -10.68 9.46
C LEU A 127 13.77 -9.43 10.23
N ILE A 128 13.61 -8.32 9.51
CA ILE A 128 12.91 -7.13 9.99
C ILE A 128 11.60 -7.05 9.22
N GLU A 129 10.50 -6.90 9.95
CA GLU A 129 9.19 -6.72 9.37
C GLU A 129 8.56 -5.44 9.89
N TYR A 130 8.07 -4.61 8.98
CA TYR A 130 7.23 -3.46 9.27
C TYR A 130 5.84 -3.73 8.72
N GLN A 131 4.83 -3.55 9.56
CA GLN A 131 3.43 -3.63 9.16
C GLN A 131 2.77 -2.26 9.33
N LEU A 132 1.99 -1.86 8.34
CA LEU A 132 1.15 -0.68 8.36
C LEU A 132 -0.31 -1.10 8.24
N THR A 133 -1.16 -0.58 9.13
CA THR A 133 -2.61 -0.75 9.08
C THR A 133 -3.27 0.62 9.27
N LEU A 134 -4.05 1.06 8.30
CA LEU A 134 -4.69 2.37 8.26
C LEU A 134 -6.20 2.21 8.05
N ASP A 135 -6.99 2.88 8.86
CA ASP A 135 -8.43 3.01 8.65
C ASP A 135 -8.72 4.04 7.55
N SER A 136 -7.90 5.09 7.48
CA SER A 136 -8.01 6.16 6.49
C SER A 136 -6.63 6.49 5.90
N ASN A 137 -6.40 6.08 4.65
CA ASN A 137 -5.18 6.43 3.95
C ASN A 137 -5.02 7.95 3.72
N PRO A 138 -6.06 8.72 3.34
CA PRO A 138 -5.93 10.17 3.17
C PRO A 138 -5.49 10.90 4.44
N GLU A 139 -6.05 10.56 5.60
CA GLU A 139 -5.71 11.20 6.88
C GLU A 139 -4.27 10.89 7.30
N PHE A 140 -3.86 9.64 7.17
CA PHE A 140 -2.47 9.26 7.42
C PHE A 140 -1.50 10.02 6.52
N THR A 141 -1.78 10.05 5.21
CA THR A 141 -0.94 10.74 4.23
C THR A 141 -0.86 12.24 4.54
N ALA A 142 -1.97 12.89 4.90
CA ALA A 142 -1.99 14.28 5.33
C ALA A 142 -1.10 14.51 6.57
N SER A 143 -1.17 13.61 7.55
CA SER A 143 -0.33 13.68 8.76
C SER A 143 1.17 13.56 8.45
N VAL A 144 1.53 12.66 7.53
CA VAL A 144 2.91 12.51 7.04
C VAL A 144 3.38 13.78 6.34
N MET A 145 2.55 14.36 5.47
CA MET A 145 2.88 15.62 4.79
C MET A 145 3.12 16.77 5.78
N VAL A 146 2.30 16.88 6.83
CA VAL A 146 2.50 17.88 7.90
C VAL A 146 3.82 17.64 8.64
N ALA A 147 4.18 16.38 8.91
CA ALA A 147 5.46 16.06 9.54
C ALA A 147 6.65 16.49 8.66
N TYR A 148 6.60 16.23 7.35
CA TYR A 148 7.64 16.68 6.41
C TYR A 148 7.67 18.21 6.21
N ALA A 149 6.52 18.89 6.24
CA ALA A 149 6.47 20.35 6.26
C ALA A 149 7.19 20.92 7.49
N ARG A 150 7.04 20.29 8.66
CA ARG A 150 7.78 20.65 9.88
C ARG A 150 9.29 20.45 9.70
N ALA A 151 9.71 19.33 9.12
CA ALA A 151 11.11 19.07 8.84
C ALA A 151 11.70 20.10 7.89
N THR A 152 10.99 20.45 6.82
CA THR A 152 11.38 21.49 5.85
C THR A 152 11.56 22.84 6.53
N TYR A 153 10.64 23.23 7.40
CA TYR A 153 10.76 24.47 8.17
C TYR A 153 12.01 24.48 9.07
N ARG A 154 12.30 23.37 9.75
CA ARG A 154 13.50 23.24 10.60
C ARG A 154 14.79 23.37 9.80
N LEU A 155 14.89 22.67 8.66
CA LEU A 155 16.02 22.75 7.74
C LEU A 155 16.24 24.19 7.24
N SER A 156 15.16 24.87 6.84
CA SER A 156 15.21 26.27 6.42
C SER A 156 15.72 27.19 7.52
N LYS A 157 15.29 26.98 8.77
CA LYS A 157 15.80 27.75 9.93
C LYS A 157 17.29 27.51 10.21
N GLU A 158 17.81 26.35 9.84
CA GLU A 158 19.23 26.01 9.94
C GLU A 158 20.04 26.51 8.72
N GLY A 159 19.41 27.25 7.78
CA GLY A 159 20.05 27.75 6.57
C GLY A 159 20.36 26.67 5.53
N LYS A 160 19.76 25.51 5.64
CA LYS A 160 19.93 24.42 4.65
C LYS A 160 19.05 24.67 3.44
N GLU A 161 19.66 24.74 2.29
CA GLU A 161 19.02 24.97 0.98
C GLU A 161 19.30 23.80 0.05
N GLY A 162 18.40 23.55 -0.90
CA GLY A 162 18.55 22.51 -1.93
C GLY A 162 17.39 21.55 -1.99
N CYS A 163 17.60 20.45 -2.71
CA CYS A 163 16.62 19.35 -2.83
C CYS A 163 16.96 18.27 -1.80
N PHE A 164 15.99 17.92 -0.97
CA PHE A 164 16.09 16.88 0.03
C PHE A 164 15.08 15.77 -0.25
N THR A 165 15.48 14.54 -0.03
CA THR A 165 14.62 13.35 -0.08
C THR A 165 14.27 12.88 1.33
N VAL A 166 13.36 11.92 1.44
CA VAL A 166 13.03 11.27 2.73
C VAL A 166 14.26 10.62 3.40
N LEU A 167 15.27 10.27 2.62
CA LEU A 167 16.50 9.66 3.13
C LEU A 167 17.45 10.68 3.79
N ASP A 168 17.26 11.97 3.50
CA ASP A 168 18.09 13.05 4.03
C ASP A 168 17.52 13.65 5.33
N ILE A 169 16.31 13.24 5.73
CA ILE A 169 15.59 13.81 6.85
C ILE A 169 15.76 12.94 8.10
N PRO A 170 16.43 13.44 9.16
CA PRO A 170 16.48 12.73 10.42
C PRO A 170 15.08 12.54 11.02
N PRO A 171 14.74 11.35 11.55
CA PRO A 171 13.41 11.09 12.13
C PRO A 171 12.99 12.10 13.20
N ALA A 172 13.91 12.62 13.98
CA ALA A 172 13.64 13.65 14.99
C ALA A 172 13.07 14.97 14.40
N TYR A 173 13.37 15.27 13.14
CA TYR A 173 12.83 16.47 12.48
C TYR A 173 11.34 16.36 12.15
N LEU A 174 10.83 15.14 12.04
CA LEU A 174 9.42 14.85 11.75
C LEU A 174 8.54 15.00 13.02
N SER A 175 9.10 14.80 14.22
CA SER A 175 8.37 14.83 15.47
C SER A 175 8.06 16.24 15.97
N ILE A 176 6.96 16.40 16.71
CA ILE A 176 6.67 17.61 17.50
C ILE A 176 7.44 17.64 18.82
N LEU A 177 7.92 16.49 19.29
CA LEU A 177 8.65 16.33 20.53
C LEU A 177 10.10 16.82 20.39
N SER A 178 10.69 17.28 21.47
CA SER A 178 12.11 17.56 21.55
C SER A 178 12.95 16.28 21.51
N ASN A 179 14.23 16.40 21.21
CA ASN A 179 15.15 15.25 21.24
C ASN A 179 15.23 14.58 22.63
N GLU A 180 15.07 15.34 23.70
CA GLU A 180 15.05 14.81 25.05
C GLU A 180 13.79 13.98 25.31
N GLU A 181 12.62 14.50 24.93
CA GLU A 181 11.35 13.78 25.03
C GLU A 181 11.33 12.52 24.17
N LEU A 182 11.88 12.59 22.95
CA LEU A 182 11.99 11.41 22.08
C LEU A 182 12.86 10.32 22.73
N ARG A 183 14.00 10.67 23.31
CA ARG A 183 14.83 9.68 24.04
C ARG A 183 14.11 9.07 25.22
N LYS A 184 13.33 9.84 25.97
CA LYS A 184 12.57 9.33 27.12
C LYS A 184 11.40 8.40 26.72
N THR A 185 10.84 8.59 25.52
CA THR A 185 9.63 7.86 25.09
C THR A 185 9.90 6.70 24.16
N LEU A 186 11.01 6.73 23.42
CA LEU A 186 11.31 5.74 22.39
C LEU A 186 12.53 4.86 22.69
N LEU A 187 13.39 5.28 23.62
CA LEU A 187 14.60 4.57 24.07
C LEU A 187 14.55 4.26 25.55
#